data_5970da3348b986e9121961d49b9cf705
#
_entry.id   5970da3348b986e9121961d49b9cf705
#
_cell.length_a   1.000
_cell.length_b   1.000
_cell.length_c   1.000
_cell.angle_alpha   90.00
_cell.angle_beta   90.00
_cell.angle_gamma   90.00
#
_symmetry.space_group_name_H-M   'P 1'
#
loop_
_entity.id
_entity.type
_entity.pdbx_description
1 polymer ?
#
loop_
_entity_poly.entity_id
_entity_poly.type
_entity_poly.pdbx_seq_one_letter_code
_entity_poly.pdbx_strand_id
1 'polypeptide(L)'
;DRSVMVASLFTYSGPAYVGILKHLGKNDEAAKAQAEIDKMKKNVMESAFDGDWFIRAYDANGEKMGSKECEEGKIFIEPQGFAVMSEIGKDQGADIKTLNSIDKYLNTQYGLVLNNPAFSKYYIQYGEISTYPGGYKENAGIFTHNNAWIICAEAYAGRGDKAFEYYSKIAPAFNEEISELHKTEPYVYGQMIAGKDASRFGEGKNSWLTGTAAWNMVAISQYI
;
A
#
# COMPACT_ATOMS: atom_id res chain seq x y z
N ASP A 1 -6.74 -9.26 16.48
CA ASP A 1 -6.18 -8.48 15.37
C ASP A 1 -6.39 -9.19 14.04
N ARG A 2 -6.84 -8.43 13.02
CA ARG A 2 -7.08 -8.96 11.67
C ARG A 2 -6.49 -7.97 10.67
N SER A 3 -5.32 -8.27 10.12
CA SER A 3 -4.66 -7.44 9.10
C SER A 3 -5.22 -7.71 7.72
N VAL A 4 -5.82 -6.70 7.11
CA VAL A 4 -6.35 -6.78 5.73
C VAL A 4 -5.20 -6.87 4.71
N MET A 5 -4.09 -6.17 4.97
CA MET A 5 -2.88 -6.27 4.13
C MET A 5 -2.36 -7.72 4.07
N VAL A 6 -2.24 -8.41 5.22
CA VAL A 6 -1.75 -9.80 5.26
C VAL A 6 -2.72 -10.75 4.55
N ALA A 7 -4.04 -10.56 4.75
CA ALA A 7 -5.05 -11.34 4.04
C ALA A 7 -4.98 -11.12 2.52
N SER A 8 -4.80 -9.88 2.07
CA SER A 8 -4.66 -9.54 0.65
C SER A 8 -3.35 -10.08 0.06
N LEU A 9 -2.23 -10.00 0.81
CA LEU A 9 -0.95 -10.60 0.40
C LEU A 9 -1.05 -12.13 0.25
N PHE A 10 -1.78 -12.79 1.15
CA PHE A 10 -2.08 -14.22 1.02
C PHE A 10 -2.82 -14.53 -0.29
N THR A 11 -3.84 -13.74 -0.63
CA THR A 11 -4.61 -13.95 -1.87
C THR A 11 -3.82 -13.56 -3.14
N TYR A 12 -2.85 -12.66 -3.03
CA TYR A 12 -1.94 -12.30 -4.12
C TYR A 12 -0.90 -13.39 -4.40
N SER A 13 -0.26 -13.93 -3.37
CA SER A 13 0.80 -14.92 -3.51
C SER A 13 0.29 -16.35 -3.66
N GLY A 14 -0.92 -16.62 -3.16
CA GLY A 14 -1.52 -17.95 -3.17
C GLY A 14 -1.62 -18.62 -4.54
N PRO A 15 -2.02 -17.94 -5.63
CA PRO A 15 -2.06 -18.51 -6.96
C PRO A 15 -0.73 -19.07 -7.46
N ALA A 16 0.40 -18.44 -7.11
CA ALA A 16 1.72 -18.97 -7.43
C ALA A 16 1.99 -20.30 -6.72
N TYR A 17 1.61 -20.40 -5.45
CA TYR A 17 1.69 -21.67 -4.69
C TYR A 17 0.82 -22.76 -5.31
N VAL A 18 -0.42 -22.44 -5.69
CA VAL A 18 -1.32 -23.36 -6.41
C VAL A 18 -0.69 -23.83 -7.72
N GLY A 19 -0.06 -22.92 -8.47
CA GLY A 19 0.68 -23.25 -9.71
C GLY A 19 1.82 -24.26 -9.47
N ILE A 20 2.59 -24.06 -8.41
CA ILE A 20 3.67 -25.02 -8.02
C ILE A 20 3.07 -26.40 -7.67
N LEU A 21 2.01 -26.45 -6.87
CA LEU A 21 1.36 -27.71 -6.52
C LEU A 21 0.85 -28.47 -7.76
N LYS A 22 0.22 -27.77 -8.70
CA LYS A 22 -0.24 -28.36 -9.97
C LYS A 22 0.93 -28.91 -10.80
N HIS A 23 2.04 -28.14 -10.88
CA HIS A 23 3.25 -28.57 -11.58
C HIS A 23 3.83 -29.87 -10.99
N LEU A 24 3.75 -30.01 -9.66
CA LEU A 24 4.19 -31.20 -8.94
C LEU A 24 3.18 -32.36 -8.94
N GLY A 25 2.05 -32.25 -9.66
CA GLY A 25 1.00 -33.25 -9.70
C GLY A 25 0.15 -33.38 -8.42
N LYS A 26 0.29 -32.44 -7.48
CA LYS A 26 -0.42 -32.42 -6.18
C LYS A 26 -1.79 -31.75 -6.30
N ASN A 27 -2.66 -32.29 -7.15
CA ASN A 27 -3.91 -31.65 -7.54
C ASN A 27 -4.91 -31.48 -6.37
N ASP A 28 -4.98 -32.43 -5.43
CA ASP A 28 -5.86 -32.33 -4.27
C ASP A 28 -5.43 -31.22 -3.31
N GLU A 29 -4.12 -31.06 -3.09
CA GLU A 29 -3.55 -29.98 -2.30
C GLU A 29 -3.78 -28.62 -3.00
N ALA A 30 -3.62 -28.57 -4.32
CA ALA A 30 -3.87 -27.39 -5.12
C ALA A 30 -5.34 -26.94 -5.04
N ALA A 31 -6.28 -27.88 -5.11
CA ALA A 31 -7.71 -27.58 -4.99
C ALA A 31 -8.08 -27.04 -3.60
N LYS A 32 -7.53 -27.63 -2.54
CA LYS A 32 -7.71 -27.13 -1.16
C LYS A 32 -7.15 -25.72 -0.98
N ALA A 33 -5.93 -25.48 -1.48
CA ALA A 33 -5.31 -24.16 -1.41
C ALA A 33 -6.13 -23.10 -2.17
N GLN A 34 -6.62 -23.43 -3.37
CA GLN A 34 -7.48 -22.54 -4.15
C GLN A 34 -8.77 -22.19 -3.39
N ALA A 35 -9.41 -23.17 -2.79
CA ALA A 35 -10.64 -22.96 -2.01
C ALA A 35 -10.43 -21.99 -0.82
N GLU A 36 -9.28 -22.07 -0.12
CA GLU A 36 -8.95 -21.14 0.96
C GLU A 36 -8.64 -19.72 0.44
N ILE A 37 -8.01 -19.61 -0.73
CA ILE A 37 -7.78 -18.31 -1.41
C ILE A 37 -9.12 -17.65 -1.75
N ASP A 38 -10.03 -18.40 -2.39
CA ASP A 38 -11.34 -17.88 -2.80
C ASP A 38 -12.18 -17.46 -1.60
N LYS A 39 -12.18 -18.28 -0.55
CA LYS A 39 -12.81 -17.95 0.74
C LYS A 39 -12.23 -16.69 1.37
N MET A 40 -10.91 -16.51 1.34
CA MET A 40 -10.27 -15.32 1.87
C MET A 40 -10.64 -14.07 1.06
N LYS A 41 -10.63 -14.12 -0.28
CA LYS A 41 -11.07 -13.01 -1.13
C LYS A 41 -12.50 -12.58 -0.78
N LYS A 42 -13.42 -13.55 -0.67
CA LYS A 42 -14.78 -13.28 -0.27
C LYS A 42 -14.87 -12.61 1.10
N ASN A 43 -14.18 -13.17 2.10
CA ASN A 43 -14.19 -12.63 3.46
C ASN A 43 -13.64 -11.21 3.52
N VAL A 44 -12.54 -10.92 2.81
CA VAL A 44 -11.96 -9.56 2.76
C VAL A 44 -12.95 -8.59 2.11
N MET A 45 -13.59 -8.97 1.00
CA MET A 45 -14.57 -8.10 0.36
C MET A 45 -15.76 -7.80 1.27
N GLU A 46 -16.32 -8.83 1.92
CA GLU A 46 -17.52 -8.71 2.75
C GLU A 46 -17.27 -7.97 4.08
N SER A 47 -16.07 -8.13 4.67
CA SER A 47 -15.78 -7.60 6.00
C SER A 47 -14.90 -6.35 6.00
N ALA A 48 -14.12 -6.11 4.96
CA ALA A 48 -13.09 -5.09 4.98
C ALA A 48 -13.23 -4.00 3.90
N PHE A 49 -14.10 -4.17 2.90
CA PHE A 49 -14.35 -3.11 1.93
C PHE A 49 -15.33 -2.08 2.50
N ASP A 50 -14.87 -0.85 2.66
CA ASP A 50 -15.61 0.25 3.31
C ASP A 50 -16.39 1.13 2.30
N GLY A 51 -16.71 0.55 1.15
CA GLY A 51 -17.47 1.18 0.07
C GLY A 51 -16.61 1.84 -1.00
N ASP A 52 -15.48 2.44 -0.61
CA ASP A 52 -14.56 3.16 -1.50
C ASP A 52 -13.11 2.67 -1.41
N TRP A 53 -12.71 2.03 -0.31
CA TRP A 53 -11.38 1.44 -0.08
C TRP A 53 -11.43 0.30 0.92
N PHE A 54 -10.35 -0.45 1.07
CA PHE A 54 -10.21 -1.49 2.09
C PHE A 54 -9.69 -0.90 3.39
N ILE A 55 -10.33 -1.25 4.52
CA ILE A 55 -9.85 -0.86 5.85
C ILE A 55 -8.48 -1.50 6.11
N ARG A 56 -7.70 -0.94 7.03
CA ARG A 56 -6.38 -1.46 7.38
C ARG A 56 -6.45 -2.76 8.17
N ALA A 57 -7.27 -2.75 9.22
CA ALA A 57 -7.33 -3.85 10.17
C ALA A 57 -8.58 -3.75 11.05
N TYR A 58 -8.83 -4.83 11.80
CA TYR A 58 -9.61 -4.79 13.02
C TYR A 58 -8.67 -4.90 14.22
N ASP A 59 -8.88 -4.11 15.24
CA ASP A 59 -8.15 -4.19 16.50
C ASP A 59 -8.57 -5.41 17.36
N ALA A 60 -8.01 -5.51 18.58
CA ALA A 60 -8.31 -6.59 19.49
C ALA A 60 -9.77 -6.60 19.99
N ASN A 61 -10.45 -5.45 19.94
CA ASN A 61 -11.85 -5.29 20.34
C ASN A 61 -12.81 -5.49 19.15
N GLY A 62 -12.29 -5.67 17.95
CA GLY A 62 -13.06 -5.79 16.71
C GLY A 62 -13.44 -4.44 16.09
N GLU A 63 -12.82 -3.35 16.54
CA GLU A 63 -13.04 -2.02 15.96
C GLU A 63 -12.21 -1.82 14.69
N LYS A 64 -12.76 -1.08 13.74
CA LYS A 64 -12.12 -0.82 12.44
C LYS A 64 -11.00 0.21 12.58
N MET A 65 -9.86 -0.08 11.97
CA MET A 65 -8.79 0.87 11.69
C MET A 65 -8.74 1.13 10.17
N GLY A 66 -8.67 2.39 9.77
CA GLY A 66 -8.60 2.74 8.35
C GLY A 66 -9.97 2.81 7.66
N SER A 67 -11.03 3.04 8.40
CA SER A 67 -12.39 3.23 7.92
C SER A 67 -12.73 4.73 7.83
N LYS A 68 -13.65 5.07 6.93
CA LYS A 68 -14.26 6.40 6.87
C LYS A 68 -14.96 6.81 8.16
N GLU A 69 -15.31 5.84 9.01
CA GLU A 69 -15.92 6.05 10.33
C GLU A 69 -14.91 6.55 11.37
N CYS A 70 -13.60 6.33 11.16
CA CYS A 70 -12.54 6.80 12.06
C CYS A 70 -12.45 8.33 12.07
N GLU A 71 -12.03 8.92 13.17
CA GLU A 71 -11.76 10.36 13.26
C GLU A 71 -10.51 10.74 12.47
N GLU A 72 -9.41 10.01 12.69
CA GLU A 72 -8.11 10.14 12.01
C GLU A 72 -7.69 8.77 11.45
N GLY A 73 -6.70 8.74 10.58
CA GLY A 73 -6.27 7.49 9.95
C GLY A 73 -7.40 6.78 9.21
N LYS A 74 -8.19 7.52 8.41
CA LYS A 74 -9.37 6.99 7.72
C LYS A 74 -9.03 6.05 6.58
N ILE A 75 -7.92 6.28 5.89
CA ILE A 75 -7.43 5.46 4.80
C ILE A 75 -5.95 5.18 4.99
N PHE A 76 -5.53 3.95 4.71
CA PHE A 76 -4.13 3.50 4.75
C PHE A 76 -3.76 2.87 3.42
N ILE A 77 -2.50 3.08 2.99
CA ILE A 77 -2.00 2.59 1.72
C ILE A 77 -1.79 1.06 1.68
N GLU A 78 -1.40 0.45 2.81
CA GLU A 78 -0.85 -0.90 2.86
C GLU A 78 -1.79 -2.00 2.33
N PRO A 79 -3.11 -2.03 2.64
CA PRO A 79 -3.97 -3.09 2.15
C PRO A 79 -4.34 -2.93 0.66
N GLN A 80 -4.27 -1.70 0.13
CA GLN A 80 -4.89 -1.38 -1.15
C GLN A 80 -4.23 -2.07 -2.34
N GLY A 81 -2.90 -2.00 -2.44
CA GLY A 81 -2.17 -2.53 -3.58
C GLY A 81 -2.39 -4.03 -3.78
N PHE A 82 -2.23 -4.82 -2.72
CA PHE A 82 -2.43 -6.28 -2.80
C PHE A 82 -3.89 -6.67 -3.01
N ALA A 83 -4.86 -5.93 -2.47
CA ALA A 83 -6.27 -6.18 -2.70
C ALA A 83 -6.63 -5.99 -4.18
N VAL A 84 -6.13 -4.92 -4.81
CA VAL A 84 -6.33 -4.65 -6.25
C VAL A 84 -5.65 -5.73 -7.11
N MET A 85 -4.37 -6.01 -6.89
CA MET A 85 -3.64 -7.02 -7.64
C MET A 85 -4.17 -8.45 -7.46
N SER A 86 -4.85 -8.72 -6.34
CA SER A 86 -5.57 -9.98 -6.09
C SER A 86 -6.97 -10.03 -6.70
N GLU A 87 -7.42 -8.95 -7.33
CA GLU A 87 -8.77 -8.82 -7.90
C GLU A 87 -9.91 -8.98 -6.88
N ILE A 88 -9.69 -8.59 -5.62
CA ILE A 88 -10.74 -8.65 -4.59
C ILE A 88 -11.83 -7.65 -4.93
N GLY A 89 -13.05 -8.14 -5.19
CA GLY A 89 -14.21 -7.32 -5.53
C GLY A 89 -14.13 -6.58 -6.88
N LYS A 90 -13.27 -7.02 -7.80
CA LYS A 90 -13.10 -6.41 -9.13
C LYS A 90 -14.42 -6.41 -9.93
N ASP A 91 -15.20 -7.48 -9.84
CA ASP A 91 -16.54 -7.59 -10.44
C ASP A 91 -17.54 -6.54 -9.92
N GLN A 92 -17.27 -5.97 -8.76
CA GLN A 92 -18.06 -4.89 -8.12
C GLN A 92 -17.40 -3.52 -8.27
N GLY A 93 -16.28 -3.42 -9.01
CA GLY A 93 -15.52 -2.19 -9.24
C GLY A 93 -14.76 -1.70 -8.01
N ALA A 94 -14.46 -2.59 -7.05
CA ALA A 94 -13.74 -2.24 -5.84
C ALA A 94 -12.30 -1.79 -6.12
N ASP A 95 -11.66 -2.36 -7.13
CA ASP A 95 -10.33 -1.99 -7.61
C ASP A 95 -10.25 -0.51 -8.01
N ILE A 96 -11.11 -0.08 -8.92
CA ILE A 96 -11.14 1.30 -9.42
C ILE A 96 -11.54 2.30 -8.33
N LYS A 97 -12.51 1.95 -7.47
CA LYS A 97 -12.87 2.80 -6.33
C LYS A 97 -11.70 2.99 -5.37
N THR A 98 -10.99 1.90 -5.07
CA THR A 98 -9.81 1.90 -4.22
C THR A 98 -8.70 2.79 -4.79
N LEU A 99 -8.34 2.62 -6.06
CA LEU A 99 -7.31 3.42 -6.72
C LEU A 99 -7.69 4.90 -6.81
N ASN A 100 -8.94 5.22 -7.07
CA ASN A 100 -9.43 6.60 -7.03
C ASN A 100 -9.39 7.21 -5.62
N SER A 101 -9.63 6.41 -4.59
CA SER A 101 -9.52 6.86 -3.20
C SER A 101 -8.06 7.13 -2.81
N ILE A 102 -7.11 6.31 -3.27
CA ILE A 102 -5.68 6.56 -3.10
C ILE A 102 -5.29 7.89 -3.74
N ASP A 103 -5.66 8.09 -4.99
CA ASP A 103 -5.36 9.34 -5.71
C ASP A 103 -5.94 10.57 -4.98
N LYS A 104 -7.17 10.46 -4.52
CA LYS A 104 -7.87 11.56 -3.85
C LYS A 104 -7.32 11.91 -2.47
N TYR A 105 -6.96 10.90 -1.68
CA TYR A 105 -6.69 11.09 -0.25
C TYR A 105 -5.23 10.94 0.14
N LEU A 106 -4.44 10.14 -0.59
CA LEU A 106 -3.06 9.84 -0.24
C LEU A 106 -2.05 10.50 -1.16
N ASN A 107 -2.45 10.91 -2.37
CA ASN A 107 -1.55 11.47 -3.36
C ASN A 107 -1.06 12.87 -2.96
N THR A 108 0.25 13.07 -3.07
CA THR A 108 0.93 14.34 -2.80
C THR A 108 1.92 14.66 -3.93
N GLN A 109 2.58 15.81 -3.83
CA GLN A 109 3.63 16.20 -4.77
C GLN A 109 4.82 15.22 -4.79
N TYR A 110 5.16 14.58 -3.65
CA TYR A 110 6.38 13.77 -3.50
C TYR A 110 6.11 12.28 -3.29
N GLY A 111 4.89 11.82 -3.56
CA GLY A 111 4.47 10.43 -3.42
C GLY A 111 3.19 10.27 -2.61
N LEU A 112 2.84 9.02 -2.33
CA LEU A 112 1.64 8.66 -1.59
C LEU A 112 1.96 8.53 -0.10
N VAL A 113 1.24 9.26 0.76
CA VAL A 113 1.37 9.13 2.21
C VAL A 113 0.79 7.81 2.71
N LEU A 114 1.30 7.30 3.85
CA LEU A 114 0.85 6.02 4.41
C LEU A 114 -0.61 6.03 4.84
N ASN A 115 -1.06 7.12 5.42
CA ASN A 115 -2.44 7.28 5.90
C ASN A 115 -2.88 8.74 5.85
N ASN A 116 -4.18 8.95 5.90
CA ASN A 116 -4.77 10.28 5.95
C ASN A 116 -6.14 10.24 6.68
N PRO A 117 -6.45 11.25 7.55
CA PRO A 117 -5.55 12.23 8.16
C PRO A 117 -4.44 11.60 9.01
N ALA A 118 -3.35 12.33 9.21
CA ALA A 118 -2.34 11.96 10.20
C ALA A 118 -2.93 11.96 11.62
N PHE A 119 -2.36 11.15 12.50
CA PHE A 119 -2.73 11.17 13.92
C PHE A 119 -2.19 12.43 14.60
N SER A 120 -3.06 13.17 15.27
CA SER A 120 -2.70 14.39 16.01
C SER A 120 -2.32 14.14 17.48
N LYS A 121 -2.65 12.95 17.98
CA LYS A 121 -2.42 12.52 19.36
C LYS A 121 -2.06 11.04 19.43
N TYR A 122 -1.56 10.61 20.58
CA TYR A 122 -1.33 9.19 20.85
C TYR A 122 -2.66 8.46 21.09
N TYR A 123 -2.84 7.38 20.33
CA TYR A 123 -3.96 6.46 20.48
C TYR A 123 -3.42 5.13 21.00
N ILE A 124 -3.74 4.79 22.24
CA ILE A 124 -3.23 3.58 22.92
C ILE A 124 -3.56 2.30 22.13
N GLN A 125 -4.73 2.24 21.50
CA GLN A 125 -5.16 1.09 20.68
C GLN A 125 -4.38 0.92 19.38
N TYR A 126 -3.75 1.99 18.87
CA TYR A 126 -2.94 1.97 17.65
C TYR A 126 -1.44 1.86 17.95
N GLY A 127 -1.05 2.12 19.18
CA GLY A 127 0.33 2.01 19.64
C GLY A 127 1.29 2.94 18.92
N GLU A 128 2.46 2.42 18.56
CA GLU A 128 3.60 3.19 18.08
C GLU A 128 3.30 4.06 16.86
N ILE A 129 2.45 3.63 15.94
CA ILE A 129 2.14 4.38 14.72
C ILE A 129 1.56 5.78 15.00
N SER A 130 0.90 5.97 16.14
CA SER A 130 0.33 7.25 16.55
C SER A 130 1.27 8.07 17.44
N THR A 131 2.48 7.59 17.74
CA THR A 131 3.48 8.33 18.54
C THR A 131 4.35 9.26 17.69
N TYR A 132 4.50 8.97 16.39
CA TYR A 132 5.31 9.78 15.52
C TYR A 132 4.64 11.12 15.21
N PRO A 133 5.41 12.19 15.02
CA PRO A 133 4.86 13.45 14.48
C PRO A 133 4.18 13.23 13.13
N GLY A 134 3.12 13.99 12.85
CA GLY A 134 2.44 13.95 11.56
C GLY A 134 3.40 14.15 10.39
N GLY A 135 3.28 13.34 9.35
CA GLY A 135 4.15 13.33 8.20
C GLY A 135 5.46 12.54 8.36
N TYR A 136 5.67 11.90 9.50
CA TYR A 136 6.88 11.09 9.74
C TYR A 136 6.54 9.62 10.05
N LYS A 137 7.41 8.72 9.57
CA LYS A 137 7.29 7.27 9.79
C LYS A 137 5.88 6.78 9.46
N GLU A 138 5.32 5.94 10.31
CA GLU A 138 4.00 5.34 10.14
C GLU A 138 2.84 6.32 10.33
N ASN A 139 3.12 7.56 10.73
CA ASN A 139 2.11 8.60 10.87
C ASN A 139 2.10 9.56 9.67
N ALA A 140 1.55 9.12 8.55
CA ALA A 140 1.42 9.85 7.29
C ALA A 140 2.75 10.25 6.62
N GLY A 141 3.86 9.54 6.88
CA GLY A 141 5.06 9.59 6.07
C GLY A 141 4.82 8.96 4.70
N ILE A 142 5.68 9.24 3.71
CA ILE A 142 5.66 8.60 2.40
C ILE A 142 6.68 7.46 2.44
N PHE A 143 6.24 6.23 2.66
CA PHE A 143 7.13 5.08 2.55
C PHE A 143 7.23 4.65 1.09
N THR A 144 8.43 4.70 0.56
CA THR A 144 8.68 4.53 -0.87
C THR A 144 8.38 3.10 -1.36
N HIS A 145 8.57 2.07 -0.53
CA HIS A 145 8.23 0.70 -0.92
C HIS A 145 6.72 0.45 -1.00
N ASN A 146 5.92 1.09 -0.14
CA ASN A 146 4.45 1.00 -0.22
C ASN A 146 3.93 1.69 -1.48
N ASN A 147 4.59 2.76 -1.92
CA ASN A 147 4.29 3.43 -3.18
C ASN A 147 4.47 2.48 -4.36
N ALA A 148 5.55 1.68 -4.36
CA ALA A 148 5.79 0.69 -5.41
C ALA A 148 4.65 -0.35 -5.52
N TRP A 149 4.02 -0.75 -4.43
CA TRP A 149 2.86 -1.65 -4.47
C TRP A 149 1.66 -1.02 -5.19
N ILE A 150 1.44 0.28 -4.98
CA ILE A 150 0.37 1.00 -5.68
C ILE A 150 0.71 1.23 -7.15
N ILE A 151 1.97 1.50 -7.47
CA ILE A 151 2.45 1.58 -8.86
C ILE A 151 2.13 0.28 -9.61
N CYS A 152 2.46 -0.88 -9.03
CA CYS A 152 2.10 -2.16 -9.60
C CYS A 152 0.58 -2.33 -9.74
N ALA A 153 -0.20 -1.94 -8.73
CA ALA A 153 -1.65 -2.05 -8.74
C ALA A 153 -2.30 -1.16 -9.81
N GLU A 154 -1.83 0.07 -10.00
CA GLU A 154 -2.30 0.97 -11.06
C GLU A 154 -2.02 0.38 -12.45
N ALA A 155 -0.80 -0.10 -12.68
CA ALA A 155 -0.43 -0.74 -13.94
C ALA A 155 -1.25 -2.01 -14.18
N TYR A 156 -1.44 -2.85 -13.16
CA TYR A 156 -2.27 -4.05 -13.22
C TYR A 156 -3.73 -3.74 -13.60
N ALA A 157 -4.26 -2.63 -13.11
CA ALA A 157 -5.60 -2.14 -13.44
C ALA A 157 -5.69 -1.42 -14.80
N GLY A 158 -4.60 -1.39 -15.60
CA GLY A 158 -4.54 -0.72 -16.91
C GLY A 158 -4.40 0.80 -16.84
N ARG A 159 -3.99 1.35 -15.69
CA ARG A 159 -3.82 2.80 -15.46
C ARG A 159 -2.34 3.19 -15.52
N GLY A 160 -1.67 2.89 -16.65
CA GLY A 160 -0.23 3.07 -16.83
C GLY A 160 0.26 4.49 -16.60
N ASP A 161 -0.49 5.51 -17.05
CA ASP A 161 -0.12 6.92 -16.83
C ASP A 161 -0.07 7.27 -15.32
N LYS A 162 -1.01 6.74 -14.53
CA LYS A 162 -1.01 6.90 -13.08
C LYS A 162 0.15 6.16 -12.41
N ALA A 163 0.42 4.94 -12.86
CA ALA A 163 1.57 4.16 -12.39
C ALA A 163 2.87 4.94 -12.62
N PHE A 164 3.06 5.50 -13.81
CA PHE A 164 4.24 6.30 -14.13
C PHE A 164 4.29 7.63 -13.35
N GLU A 165 3.16 8.30 -13.17
CA GLU A 165 3.07 9.50 -12.32
C GLU A 165 3.58 9.20 -10.90
N TYR A 166 3.11 8.14 -10.27
CA TYR A 166 3.54 7.78 -8.91
C TYR A 166 5.00 7.32 -8.87
N TYR A 167 5.44 6.57 -9.87
CA TYR A 167 6.83 6.17 -10.00
C TYR A 167 7.77 7.38 -10.06
N SER A 168 7.47 8.36 -10.92
CA SER A 168 8.31 9.55 -11.08
C SER A 168 8.42 10.41 -9.82
N LYS A 169 7.44 10.38 -8.92
CA LYS A 169 7.47 11.09 -7.64
C LYS A 169 8.48 10.54 -6.64
N ILE A 170 8.79 9.25 -6.71
CA ILE A 170 9.67 8.58 -5.73
C ILE A 170 11.00 8.11 -6.33
N ALA A 171 11.12 8.04 -7.65
CA ALA A 171 12.33 7.54 -8.30
C ALA A 171 13.45 8.56 -8.24
N PRO A 172 14.66 8.19 -7.77
CA PRO A 172 15.78 9.15 -7.59
C PRO A 172 16.11 9.95 -8.83
N ALA A 173 16.02 9.35 -10.02
CA ALA A 173 16.32 9.99 -11.29
C ALA A 173 15.43 11.22 -11.60
N PHE A 174 14.27 11.35 -10.96
CA PHE A 174 13.34 12.48 -11.14
C PHE A 174 13.43 13.52 -10.02
N ASN A 175 14.30 13.31 -9.03
CA ASN A 175 14.41 14.17 -7.85
C ASN A 175 15.60 15.14 -7.90
N GLU A 176 16.30 15.27 -9.06
CA GLU A 176 17.49 16.11 -9.18
C GLU A 176 17.18 17.59 -8.90
N GLU A 177 16.07 18.12 -9.43
CA GLU A 177 15.66 19.51 -9.23
C GLU A 177 15.31 19.85 -7.78
N ILE A 178 14.99 18.85 -6.97
CA ILE A 178 14.65 19.00 -5.56
C ILE A 178 15.72 18.42 -4.63
N SER A 179 16.93 18.16 -5.13
CA SER A 179 18.01 17.52 -4.38
C SER A 179 18.35 18.23 -3.06
N GLU A 180 18.32 19.56 -3.04
CA GLU A 180 18.54 20.39 -1.82
C GLU A 180 17.46 20.17 -0.76
N LEU A 181 16.22 19.84 -1.16
CA LEU A 181 15.14 19.49 -0.27
C LEU A 181 15.20 18.00 0.10
N HIS A 182 15.38 17.14 -0.90
CA HIS A 182 15.30 15.69 -0.73
C HIS A 182 16.46 15.11 0.06
N LYS A 183 17.68 15.61 -0.14
CA LYS A 183 18.89 15.32 0.66
C LYS A 183 19.32 13.85 0.72
N THR A 184 18.86 13.01 -0.18
CA THR A 184 19.40 11.66 -0.37
C THR A 184 20.36 11.66 -1.54
N GLU A 185 21.18 10.63 -1.66
CA GLU A 185 22.04 10.43 -2.82
C GLU A 185 21.19 10.30 -4.09
N PRO A 186 21.60 10.89 -5.22
CA PRO A 186 20.75 11.05 -6.42
C PRO A 186 20.42 9.73 -7.14
N TYR A 187 20.95 8.61 -6.66
CA TYR A 187 20.74 7.26 -7.21
C TYR A 187 20.18 6.27 -6.18
N VAL A 188 19.71 6.77 -5.03
CA VAL A 188 19.28 5.94 -3.90
C VAL A 188 17.83 6.23 -3.51
N TYR A 189 17.07 5.19 -3.29
CA TYR A 189 15.77 5.31 -2.62
C TYR A 189 15.96 5.54 -1.12
N GLY A 190 15.31 6.55 -0.57
CA GLY A 190 15.11 6.66 0.86
C GLY A 190 14.04 5.67 1.35
N GLN A 191 14.11 5.26 2.61
CA GLN A 191 13.04 4.48 3.23
C GLN A 191 11.72 5.27 3.23
N MET A 192 11.85 6.57 3.53
CA MET A 192 10.73 7.48 3.74
C MET A 192 11.05 8.86 3.18
N ILE A 193 10.03 9.51 2.68
CA ILE A 193 10.01 10.95 2.40
C ILE A 193 9.05 11.57 3.42
N ALA A 194 9.42 12.73 3.99
CA ALA A 194 8.56 13.46 4.91
C ALA A 194 7.23 13.83 4.21
N GLY A 195 6.11 13.46 4.80
CA GLY A 195 4.77 13.66 4.26
C GLY A 195 4.26 15.09 4.40
N LYS A 196 3.08 15.36 3.87
CA LYS A 196 2.47 16.71 3.79
C LYS A 196 2.27 17.39 5.15
N ASP A 197 2.15 16.61 6.21
CA ASP A 197 1.92 17.13 7.58
C ASP A 197 3.24 17.40 8.32
N ALA A 198 4.38 17.07 7.70
CA ALA A 198 5.70 17.32 8.26
C ALA A 198 6.18 18.76 7.96
N SER A 199 6.93 19.34 8.89
CA SER A 199 7.53 20.68 8.72
C SER A 199 8.54 20.75 7.56
N ARG A 200 9.11 19.60 7.14
CA ARG A 200 10.03 19.47 6.00
C ARG A 200 9.46 18.51 4.95
N PHE A 201 8.25 18.80 4.49
CA PHE A 201 7.61 18.03 3.43
C PHE A 201 8.52 17.87 2.22
N GLY A 202 8.78 16.63 1.79
CA GLY A 202 9.66 16.30 0.67
C GLY A 202 11.08 15.89 1.06
N GLU A 203 11.50 16.07 2.34
CA GLU A 203 12.83 15.64 2.78
C GLU A 203 12.91 14.12 2.92
N GLY A 204 13.84 13.48 2.21
CA GLY A 204 14.10 12.05 2.31
C GLY A 204 14.80 11.67 3.60
N LYS A 205 14.51 10.47 4.09
CA LYS A 205 15.06 9.91 5.33
C LYS A 205 15.51 8.48 5.15
N ASN A 206 16.55 8.10 5.88
CA ASN A 206 17.07 6.73 5.93
C ASN A 206 17.36 6.16 4.53
N SER A 207 18.24 6.84 3.79
CA SER A 207 18.74 6.33 2.50
C SER A 207 19.34 4.92 2.67
N TRP A 208 19.23 4.08 1.67
CA TRP A 208 19.65 2.67 1.62
C TRP A 208 18.82 1.68 2.47
N LEU A 209 18.16 2.10 3.51
CA LEU A 209 17.45 1.23 4.46
C LEU A 209 16.03 0.90 4.01
N THR A 210 15.88 0.36 2.78
CA THR A 210 14.56 0.10 2.21
C THR A 210 14.57 -1.04 1.19
N GLY A 211 13.47 -1.75 1.07
CA GLY A 211 13.21 -2.70 -0.03
C GLY A 211 12.69 -2.06 -1.32
N THR A 212 12.67 -0.74 -1.41
CA THR A 212 12.06 0.00 -2.52
C THR A 212 12.72 -0.30 -3.86
N ALA A 213 14.05 -0.42 -3.91
CA ALA A 213 14.77 -0.71 -5.15
C ALA A 213 14.30 -2.03 -5.78
N ALA A 214 14.13 -3.09 -4.97
CA ALA A 214 13.64 -4.37 -5.44
C ALA A 214 12.20 -4.27 -5.95
N TRP A 215 11.31 -3.60 -5.22
CA TRP A 215 9.93 -3.42 -5.64
C TRP A 215 9.79 -2.54 -6.88
N ASN A 216 10.56 -1.48 -7.01
CA ASN A 216 10.56 -0.66 -8.22
C ASN A 216 11.16 -1.38 -9.42
N MET A 217 12.18 -2.25 -9.22
CA MET A 217 12.65 -3.14 -10.28
C MET A 217 11.54 -4.05 -10.80
N VAL A 218 10.73 -4.62 -9.91
CA VAL A 218 9.55 -5.41 -10.28
C VAL A 218 8.52 -4.53 -11.01
N ALA A 219 8.21 -3.35 -10.47
CA ALA A 219 7.25 -2.44 -11.08
C ALA A 219 7.63 -2.08 -12.52
N ILE A 220 8.88 -1.68 -12.76
CA ILE A 220 9.35 -1.26 -14.09
C ILE A 220 9.45 -2.45 -15.05
N SER A 221 9.96 -3.60 -14.59
CA SER A 221 10.26 -4.71 -15.49
C SER A 221 9.08 -5.62 -15.79
N GLN A 222 8.04 -5.61 -14.95
CA GLN A 222 6.92 -6.54 -15.05
C GLN A 222 5.56 -5.86 -15.24
N TYR A 223 5.43 -4.57 -14.88
CA TYR A 223 4.15 -3.88 -14.87
C TYR A 223 4.12 -2.62 -15.76
N ILE A 224 5.15 -1.77 -15.75
CA ILE A 224 5.26 -0.60 -16.60
C ILE A 224 6.08 -0.96 -17.84
#